data_1f6ea3a84a96fee359a8b8924a12f8dc
#
_entry.id   1f6ea3a84a96fee359a8b8924a12f8dc
#
_cell.length_a   1.000
_cell.length_b   1.000
_cell.length_c   1.000
_cell.angle_alpha   90.00
_cell.angle_beta   90.00
_cell.angle_gamma   90.00
#
_symmetry.space_group_name_H-M   'P 1'
#
loop_
_entity.id
_entity.type
_entity.pdbx_description
1 polymer ?
#
loop_
_entity_poly.entity_id
_entity_poly.type
_entity_poly.pdbx_seq_one_letter_code
_entity_poly.pdbx_strand_id
1 'polypeptide(L)'
;MEPSVNRSQVTGYFYLLSLSLLLLGLAFGVLASLQYVFPGLIREYLSFERTRPMHVSPVIFWIILTAAGTVFNYLSQHTHKRIYSKKLLQLSLGLFGATLLAIFVLYLNGIFGGREYWEFPPLLAIPIGLGWFLMIL
;
A
#
# COMPACT_ATOMS: atom_id res chain seq x y z
N MET A 1 18.13 5.01 29.66
CA MET A 1 18.31 5.35 28.23
C MET A 1 17.94 4.12 27.41
N GLU A 2 16.72 4.04 26.90
CA GLU A 2 16.40 3.00 25.92
C GLU A 2 16.95 3.39 24.55
N PRO A 3 17.53 2.44 23.80
CA PRO A 3 18.28 2.75 22.60
C PRO A 3 17.37 3.36 21.52
N SER A 4 17.82 4.46 20.95
CA SER A 4 17.24 5.19 19.81
C SER A 4 17.04 4.31 18.55
N VAL A 5 17.68 3.16 18.50
CA VAL A 5 17.65 2.19 17.40
C VAL A 5 16.23 1.64 17.12
N ASN A 6 15.36 1.57 18.11
CA ASN A 6 14.05 0.92 17.96
C ASN A 6 12.95 1.82 17.36
N ARG A 7 13.19 3.13 17.17
CA ARG A 7 12.23 4.07 16.56
C ARG A 7 12.38 4.14 15.06
N SER A 8 13.60 4.07 14.54
CA SER A 8 13.89 4.08 13.11
C SER A 8 13.40 2.81 12.41
N GLN A 9 13.28 1.69 13.13
CA GLN A 9 12.86 0.42 12.56
C GLN A 9 11.41 0.43 12.08
N VAL A 10 10.45 0.93 12.89
CA VAL A 10 9.03 0.93 12.49
C VAL A 10 8.80 1.85 11.29
N THR A 11 9.43 3.03 11.31
CA THR A 11 9.38 3.95 10.17
C THR A 11 10.03 3.35 8.93
N GLY A 12 11.11 2.58 9.11
CA GLY A 12 11.76 1.83 8.04
C GLY A 12 10.81 0.81 7.36
N TYR A 13 9.93 0.16 8.12
CA TYR A 13 8.94 -0.76 7.55
C TYR A 13 7.88 -0.05 6.69
N PHE A 14 7.48 1.19 7.04
CA PHE A 14 6.62 2.00 6.17
C PHE A 14 7.27 2.29 4.82
N TYR A 15 8.54 2.69 4.83
CA TYR A 15 9.28 2.92 3.60
C TYR A 15 9.51 1.64 2.80
N LEU A 16 9.80 0.53 3.47
CA LEU A 16 9.99 -0.75 2.79
C LEU A 16 8.70 -1.18 2.07
N LEU A 17 7.55 -1.15 2.78
CA LEU A 17 6.27 -1.49 2.18
C LEU A 17 5.92 -0.54 1.04
N SER A 18 6.06 0.77 1.26
CA SER A 18 5.73 1.76 0.24
C SER A 18 6.59 1.64 -1.02
N LEU A 19 7.91 1.45 -0.88
CA LEU A 19 8.79 1.24 -2.02
C LEU A 19 8.50 -0.05 -2.76
N SER A 20 8.16 -1.12 -2.04
CA SER A 20 7.72 -2.38 -2.67
C SER A 20 6.46 -2.18 -3.50
N LEU A 21 5.50 -1.39 -2.99
CA LEU A 21 4.28 -1.04 -3.72
C LEU A 21 4.56 -0.15 -4.94
N LEU A 22 5.51 0.79 -4.82
CA LEU A 22 5.94 1.59 -5.97
C LEU A 22 6.52 0.71 -7.08
N LEU A 23 7.47 -0.16 -6.75
CA LEU A 23 8.10 -1.05 -7.73
C LEU A 23 7.07 -1.97 -8.40
N LEU A 24 6.16 -2.54 -7.61
CA LEU A 24 5.08 -3.37 -8.10
C LEU A 24 4.13 -2.58 -9.02
N GLY A 25 3.72 -1.39 -8.58
CA GLY A 25 2.90 -0.49 -9.37
C GLY A 25 3.56 -0.09 -10.69
N LEU A 26 4.85 0.24 -10.68
CA LEU A 26 5.61 0.55 -11.90
C LEU A 26 5.66 -0.65 -12.85
N ALA A 27 5.91 -1.85 -12.36
CA ALA A 27 5.95 -3.06 -13.18
C ALA A 27 4.61 -3.29 -13.90
N PHE A 28 3.48 -3.18 -13.18
CA PHE A 28 2.15 -3.30 -13.78
C PHE A 28 1.81 -2.09 -14.66
N GLY A 29 2.31 -0.90 -14.37
CA GLY A 29 2.16 0.27 -15.23
C GLY A 29 2.83 0.11 -16.58
N VAL A 30 4.07 -0.40 -16.60
CA VAL A 30 4.79 -0.73 -17.84
C VAL A 30 4.03 -1.81 -18.61
N LEU A 31 3.57 -2.86 -17.92
CA LEU A 31 2.82 -3.92 -18.55
C LEU A 31 1.51 -3.41 -19.17
N ALA A 32 0.75 -2.59 -18.45
CA ALA A 32 -0.49 -1.98 -18.95
C ALA A 32 -0.22 -1.09 -20.18
N SER A 33 0.88 -0.32 -20.17
CA SER A 33 1.29 0.51 -21.30
C SER A 33 1.63 -0.34 -22.53
N LEU A 34 2.34 -1.44 -22.33
CA LEU A 34 2.66 -2.39 -23.41
C LEU A 34 1.39 -3.05 -23.97
N GLN A 35 0.43 -3.42 -23.12
CA GLN A 35 -0.85 -3.99 -23.55
C GLN A 35 -1.70 -2.97 -24.31
N TYR A 36 -1.56 -1.67 -24.02
CA TYR A 36 -2.22 -0.63 -24.79
C TYR A 36 -1.68 -0.54 -26.22
N VAL A 37 -0.36 -0.70 -26.39
CA VAL A 37 0.29 -0.69 -27.73
C VAL A 37 0.11 -2.03 -28.43
N PHE A 38 0.18 -3.14 -27.68
CA PHE A 38 0.07 -4.52 -28.18
C PHE A 38 -1.08 -5.25 -27.48
N PRO A 39 -2.34 -5.08 -27.92
CA PRO A 39 -3.53 -5.59 -27.21
C PRO A 39 -3.57 -7.12 -27.01
N GLY A 40 -2.77 -7.88 -27.75
CA GLY A 40 -2.64 -9.33 -27.61
C GLY A 40 -1.64 -9.78 -26.54
N LEU A 41 -0.82 -8.86 -26.01
CA LEU A 41 0.26 -9.20 -25.07
C LEU A 41 -0.30 -9.81 -23.78
N ILE A 42 -0.02 -11.09 -23.55
CA ILE A 42 -0.43 -11.90 -22.38
C ILE A 42 -1.91 -11.79 -21.98
N ARG A 43 -2.78 -11.35 -22.89
CA ARG A 43 -4.20 -11.11 -22.64
C ARG A 43 -4.94 -12.33 -22.07
N GLU A 44 -4.52 -13.54 -22.46
CA GLU A 44 -5.13 -14.79 -21.97
C GLU A 44 -4.93 -15.01 -20.47
N TYR A 45 -3.80 -14.56 -19.93
CA TYR A 45 -3.47 -14.72 -18.51
C TYR A 45 -3.80 -13.48 -17.69
N LEU A 46 -3.48 -12.31 -18.24
CA LEU A 46 -3.63 -11.05 -17.54
C LEU A 46 -4.12 -9.96 -18.51
N SER A 47 -5.43 -9.69 -18.50
CA SER A 47 -6.03 -8.66 -19.35
C SER A 47 -5.68 -7.25 -18.86
N PHE A 48 -5.78 -6.25 -19.74
CA PHE A 48 -5.60 -4.84 -19.39
C PHE A 48 -6.50 -4.40 -18.24
N GLU A 49 -7.75 -4.90 -18.19
CA GLU A 49 -8.71 -4.62 -17.12
C GLU A 49 -8.22 -5.05 -15.75
N ARG A 50 -7.38 -6.11 -15.66
CA ARG A 50 -6.76 -6.55 -14.42
C ARG A 50 -5.46 -5.81 -14.14
N THR A 51 -4.67 -5.55 -15.17
CA THR A 51 -3.35 -4.90 -15.06
C THR A 51 -3.46 -3.46 -14.60
N ARG A 52 -4.48 -2.72 -15.09
CA ARG A 52 -4.71 -1.33 -14.72
C ARG A 52 -4.91 -1.13 -13.21
N PRO A 53 -5.86 -1.79 -12.52
CA PRO A 53 -6.02 -1.63 -11.08
C PRO A 53 -4.82 -2.15 -10.28
N MET A 54 -4.09 -3.15 -10.79
CA MET A 54 -2.84 -3.63 -10.20
C MET A 54 -1.70 -2.61 -10.29
N HIS A 55 -1.78 -1.64 -11.21
CA HIS A 55 -0.92 -0.48 -11.24
C HIS A 55 -1.42 0.63 -10.31
N VAL A 56 -2.69 1.01 -10.43
CA VAL A 56 -3.26 2.19 -9.77
C VAL A 56 -3.27 2.05 -8.25
N SER A 57 -3.77 0.94 -7.73
CA SER A 57 -3.91 0.74 -6.28
C SER A 57 -2.57 0.78 -5.54
N PRO A 58 -1.51 0.06 -5.95
CA PRO A 58 -0.22 0.15 -5.27
C PRO A 58 0.41 1.53 -5.32
N VAL A 59 0.26 2.26 -6.43
CA VAL A 59 0.80 3.63 -6.55
C VAL A 59 0.11 4.58 -5.58
N ILE A 60 -1.21 4.48 -5.42
CA ILE A 60 -1.94 5.28 -4.43
C ILE A 60 -1.47 4.96 -3.02
N PHE A 61 -1.41 3.67 -2.66
CA PHE A 61 -0.95 3.26 -1.32
C PHE A 61 0.52 3.60 -1.08
N TRP A 62 1.39 3.54 -2.11
CA TRP A 62 2.76 4.03 -1.99
C TRP A 62 2.80 5.50 -1.56
N ILE A 63 2.07 6.38 -2.25
CA ILE A 63 2.04 7.83 -1.92
C ILE A 63 1.62 8.01 -0.46
N ILE A 64 0.53 7.39 -0.06
CA ILE A 64 -0.08 7.55 1.25
C ILE A 64 0.85 7.01 2.36
N LEU A 65 1.38 5.80 2.20
CA LEU A 65 2.25 5.17 3.20
C LEU A 65 3.61 5.85 3.31
N THR A 66 4.15 6.36 2.18
CA THR A 66 5.38 7.17 2.20
C THR A 66 5.16 8.47 2.98
N ALA A 67 4.05 9.17 2.72
CA ALA A 67 3.70 10.39 3.44
C ALA A 67 3.55 10.13 4.94
N ALA A 68 2.82 9.08 5.31
CA ALA A 68 2.64 8.68 6.71
C ALA A 68 3.99 8.34 7.37
N GLY A 69 4.82 7.51 6.74
CA GLY A 69 6.15 7.17 7.22
C GLY A 69 7.04 8.40 7.43
N THR A 70 6.95 9.37 6.50
CA THR A 70 7.70 10.62 6.58
C THR A 70 7.25 11.48 7.76
N VAL A 71 5.93 11.62 7.98
CA VAL A 71 5.38 12.34 9.13
C VAL A 71 5.83 11.69 10.44
N PHE A 72 5.74 10.37 10.57
CA PHE A 72 6.20 9.67 11.77
C PHE A 72 7.69 9.81 12.00
N ASN A 73 8.49 9.76 10.93
CA ASN A 73 9.93 9.99 11.04
C ASN A 73 10.24 11.40 11.52
N TYR A 74 9.60 12.40 10.93
CA TYR A 74 9.75 13.80 11.32
C TYR A 74 9.36 14.02 12.79
N LEU A 75 8.18 13.56 13.18
CA LEU A 75 7.70 13.68 14.56
C LEU A 75 8.64 13.01 15.56
N SER A 76 9.16 11.84 15.22
CA SER A 76 10.08 11.11 16.10
C SER A 76 11.43 11.81 16.30
N GLN A 77 11.89 12.60 15.33
CA GLN A 77 13.16 13.30 15.37
C GLN A 77 13.05 14.69 15.98
N HIS A 78 11.98 15.43 15.68
CA HIS A 78 11.86 16.85 16.02
C HIS A 78 10.95 17.13 17.22
N THR A 79 10.13 16.18 17.64
CA THR A 79 9.34 16.32 18.85
C THR A 79 9.90 15.41 19.95
N HIS A 80 10.05 15.93 21.16
CA HIS A 80 10.39 15.10 22.32
C HIS A 80 9.26 14.15 22.74
N LYS A 81 8.13 14.18 22.02
CA LYS A 81 6.97 13.31 22.26
C LYS A 81 7.23 11.91 21.71
N ARG A 82 6.91 10.91 22.50
CA ARG A 82 7.02 9.51 22.09
C ARG A 82 5.80 9.12 21.25
N ILE A 83 5.98 8.27 20.22
CA ILE A 83 4.88 7.56 19.58
C ILE A 83 4.15 6.78 20.68
N TYR A 84 2.84 6.98 20.80
CA TYR A 84 2.01 6.41 21.85
C TYR A 84 2.14 4.89 21.94
N SER A 85 2.03 4.20 20.81
CA SER A 85 2.18 2.74 20.77
C SER A 85 2.80 2.25 19.47
N LYS A 86 3.99 1.67 19.58
CA LYS A 86 4.66 0.99 18.46
C LYS A 86 3.85 -0.23 17.97
N LYS A 87 3.18 -0.93 18.90
CA LYS A 87 2.36 -2.11 18.57
C LYS A 87 1.18 -1.75 17.69
N LEU A 88 0.50 -0.63 17.97
CA LEU A 88 -0.60 -0.14 17.14
C LEU A 88 -0.12 0.22 15.73
N LEU A 89 1.02 0.87 15.63
CA LEU A 89 1.61 1.25 14.34
C LEU A 89 2.04 0.00 13.53
N GLN A 90 2.61 -1.01 14.18
CA GLN A 90 2.96 -2.28 13.54
C GLN A 90 1.70 -3.06 13.11
N LEU A 91 0.66 -3.06 13.94
CA LEU A 91 -0.62 -3.70 13.62
C LEU A 91 -1.29 -3.00 12.43
N SER A 92 -1.29 -1.68 12.40
CA SER A 92 -1.76 -0.88 11.25
C SER A 92 -1.02 -1.26 9.97
N LEU A 93 0.31 -1.30 10.02
CA LEU A 93 1.14 -1.67 8.87
C LEU A 93 0.86 -3.10 8.39
N GLY A 94 0.74 -4.05 9.32
CA GLY A 94 0.38 -5.43 9.02
C GLY A 94 -1.01 -5.53 8.37
N LEU A 95 -1.97 -4.75 8.87
CA LEU A 95 -3.33 -4.70 8.33
C LEU A 95 -3.35 -4.13 6.91
N PHE A 96 -2.59 -3.06 6.63
CA PHE A 96 -2.42 -2.55 5.27
C PHE A 96 -1.79 -3.59 4.35
N GLY A 97 -0.70 -4.22 4.77
CA GLY A 97 -0.01 -5.24 3.97
C GLY A 97 -0.91 -6.43 3.64
N ALA A 98 -1.61 -6.98 4.64
CA ALA A 98 -2.54 -8.09 4.45
C ALA A 98 -3.72 -7.71 3.53
N THR A 99 -4.28 -6.52 3.71
CA THR A 99 -5.39 -6.03 2.88
C THR A 99 -4.95 -5.81 1.44
N LEU A 100 -3.78 -5.22 1.22
CA LEU A 100 -3.22 -5.04 -0.12
C LEU A 100 -2.96 -6.37 -0.82
N LEU A 101 -2.44 -7.36 -0.09
CA LEU A 101 -2.27 -8.70 -0.64
C LEU A 101 -3.63 -9.30 -1.07
N ALA A 102 -4.66 -9.18 -0.22
CA ALA A 102 -6.02 -9.62 -0.55
C ALA A 102 -6.57 -8.90 -1.80
N ILE A 103 -6.37 -7.58 -1.91
CA ILE A 103 -6.75 -6.78 -3.09
C ILE A 103 -6.08 -7.35 -4.35
N PHE A 104 -4.78 -7.63 -4.30
CA PHE A 104 -4.06 -8.21 -5.43
C PHE A 104 -4.62 -9.58 -5.85
N VAL A 105 -4.88 -10.46 -4.90
CA VAL A 105 -5.49 -11.76 -5.17
C VAL A 105 -6.85 -11.61 -5.85
N LEU A 106 -7.69 -10.67 -5.40
CA LEU A 106 -8.98 -10.40 -6.00
C LEU A 106 -8.84 -9.86 -7.44
N TYR A 107 -7.91 -8.95 -7.68
CA TYR A 107 -7.65 -8.42 -9.03
C TYR A 107 -7.17 -9.51 -9.99
N LEU A 108 -6.29 -10.42 -9.55
CA LEU A 108 -5.86 -11.57 -10.34
C LEU A 108 -7.05 -12.47 -10.72
N ASN A 109 -8.05 -12.58 -9.84
CA ASN A 109 -9.27 -13.35 -10.12
C ASN A 109 -10.35 -12.54 -10.86
N GLY A 110 -10.08 -11.28 -11.25
CA GLY A 110 -11.03 -10.44 -11.96
C GLY A 110 -12.17 -9.93 -11.10
N ILE A 111 -11.99 -9.87 -9.78
CA ILE A 111 -13.00 -9.37 -8.82
C ILE A 111 -12.71 -7.91 -8.49
N PHE A 112 -13.58 -7.03 -8.93
CA PHE A 112 -13.45 -5.58 -8.79
C PHE A 112 -14.64 -4.97 -8.06
N GLY A 113 -14.43 -3.77 -7.48
CA GLY A 113 -15.47 -2.98 -6.79
C GLY A 113 -16.17 -1.95 -7.67
N GLY A 114 -15.66 -1.69 -8.86
CA GLY A 114 -16.27 -0.80 -9.85
C GLY A 114 -16.12 0.70 -9.57
N ARG A 115 -15.27 1.14 -8.62
CA ARG A 115 -14.98 2.56 -8.36
C ARG A 115 -13.63 2.94 -8.94
N GLU A 116 -13.56 4.04 -9.67
CA GLU A 116 -12.31 4.56 -10.18
C GLU A 116 -11.34 4.89 -9.02
N TYR A 117 -10.09 4.50 -9.18
CA TYR A 117 -8.99 4.56 -8.18
C TYR A 117 -9.17 3.68 -6.93
N TRP A 118 -10.41 3.24 -6.60
CA TRP A 118 -10.75 2.33 -5.51
C TRP A 118 -11.42 1.08 -6.08
N GLU A 119 -10.74 0.43 -6.98
CA GLU A 119 -11.32 -0.64 -7.80
C GLU A 119 -11.50 -1.96 -7.05
N PHE A 120 -11.02 -2.07 -5.81
CA PHE A 120 -11.24 -3.24 -4.96
C PHE A 120 -12.66 -3.25 -4.35
N PRO A 121 -13.18 -4.43 -3.98
CA PRO A 121 -14.50 -4.56 -3.36
C PRO A 121 -14.65 -3.70 -2.10
N PRO A 122 -15.81 -3.04 -1.89
CA PRO A 122 -16.02 -2.08 -0.79
C PRO A 122 -15.76 -2.67 0.61
N LEU A 123 -15.93 -3.99 0.78
CA LEU A 123 -15.66 -4.67 2.04
C LEU A 123 -14.22 -4.48 2.52
N LEU A 124 -13.26 -4.39 1.60
CA LEU A 124 -11.85 -4.17 1.92
C LEU A 124 -11.52 -2.74 2.37
N ALA A 125 -12.47 -1.81 2.21
CA ALA A 125 -12.35 -0.48 2.81
C ALA A 125 -12.39 -0.52 4.35
N ILE A 126 -13.03 -1.53 4.95
CA ILE A 126 -13.12 -1.69 6.41
C ILE A 126 -11.72 -1.88 7.03
N PRO A 127 -10.93 -2.91 6.65
CA PRO A 127 -9.60 -3.08 7.22
C PRO A 127 -8.66 -1.91 6.88
N ILE A 128 -8.81 -1.24 5.73
CA ILE A 128 -8.06 -0.03 5.42
C ILE A 128 -8.41 1.09 6.39
N GLY A 129 -9.71 1.32 6.64
CA GLY A 129 -10.18 2.31 7.61
C GLY A 129 -9.71 2.02 9.03
N LEU A 130 -9.74 0.75 9.44
CA LEU A 130 -9.18 0.32 10.74
C LEU A 130 -7.67 0.56 10.81
N GLY A 131 -6.93 0.28 9.73
CA GLY A 131 -5.49 0.58 9.66
C GLY A 131 -5.20 2.07 9.88
N TRP A 132 -5.99 2.95 9.25
CA TRP A 132 -5.91 4.39 9.47
C TRP A 132 -6.23 4.79 10.90
N PHE A 133 -7.30 4.24 11.45
CA PHE A 133 -7.71 4.53 12.83
C PHE A 133 -6.62 4.15 13.83
N LEU A 134 -6.04 2.95 13.70
CA LEU A 134 -4.93 2.49 14.54
C LEU A 134 -3.67 3.36 14.42
N MET A 135 -3.48 4.01 13.27
CA MET A 135 -2.34 4.87 13.00
C MET A 135 -2.49 6.25 13.64
N ILE A 136 -3.72 6.73 13.85
CA ILE A 136 -4.03 8.03 14.45
C ILE A 136 -4.03 7.95 15.99
N LEU A 137 -4.32 6.79 16.58
CA LEU A 137 -4.26 6.56 18.02
C LEU A 137 -2.82 6.55 18.56
#